data_9066d7c7c8214617f72aa241ce55d198
#
_entry.id   9066d7c7c8214617f72aa241ce55d198
#
_cell.length_a   1.000
_cell.length_b   1.000
_cell.length_c   1.000
_cell.angle_alpha   90.00
_cell.angle_beta   90.00
_cell.angle_gamma   90.00
#
_symmetry.space_group_name_H-M   'P 1'
#
loop_
_entity.id
_entity.type
_entity.pdbx_description
1 polymer ?
#
loop_
_entity_poly.entity_id
_entity_poly.type
_entity_poly.pdbx_seq_one_letter_code
_entity_poly.pdbx_strand_id
1 'polypeptide(L)'
;MHLNYIDNYKSIIEIINEHKKVNNRDIRLIVVSKTQDYTKIIELEKLGQRDFGENYLDEAREKIIQINNPNIVWHYIGSIQSNKIKKISENFSWIHT
;
A
#
# COMPACT_ATOMS: atom_id res chain seq x y z
N MET A 1 -21.86 -8.34 13.14
CA MET A 1 -21.54 -8.50 11.72
C MET A 1 -20.17 -7.90 11.43
N HIS A 2 -19.30 -8.68 10.83
CA HIS A 2 -17.97 -8.20 10.45
C HIS A 2 -17.96 -7.85 8.97
N LEU A 3 -17.68 -6.58 8.67
CA LEU A 3 -17.36 -6.22 7.31
C LEU A 3 -15.99 -6.79 7.00
N ASN A 4 -15.84 -7.46 5.87
CA ASN A 4 -14.54 -7.93 5.46
C ASN A 4 -13.71 -6.75 4.93
N TYR A 5 -12.40 -6.94 4.76
CA TYR A 5 -11.52 -5.85 4.34
C TYR A 5 -11.83 -5.34 2.93
N ILE A 6 -12.42 -6.18 2.07
CA ILE A 6 -12.84 -5.78 0.73
C ILE A 6 -13.97 -4.76 0.80
N ASP A 7 -14.99 -5.03 1.64
CA ASP A 7 -16.12 -4.12 1.80
C ASP A 7 -15.68 -2.79 2.41
N ASN A 8 -14.80 -2.84 3.41
CA ASN A 8 -14.22 -1.64 4.00
C ASN A 8 -13.46 -0.83 2.97
N TYR A 9 -12.66 -1.48 2.16
CA TYR A 9 -11.89 -0.82 1.10
C TYR A 9 -12.83 -0.11 0.11
N LYS A 10 -13.87 -0.80 -0.37
CA LYS A 10 -14.84 -0.22 -1.31
C LYS A 10 -15.53 1.00 -0.73
N SER A 11 -15.91 0.93 0.55
CA SER A 11 -16.54 2.07 1.23
C SER A 11 -15.61 3.28 1.30
N ILE A 12 -14.34 3.06 1.61
CA ILE A 12 -13.35 4.13 1.67
C ILE A 12 -13.15 4.76 0.29
N ILE A 13 -13.07 3.94 -0.75
CA ILE A 13 -12.90 4.44 -2.13
C ILE A 13 -14.10 5.30 -2.54
N GLU A 14 -15.32 4.91 -2.19
CA GLU A 14 -16.51 5.73 -2.46
C GLU A 14 -16.41 7.09 -1.80
N ILE A 15 -16.01 7.14 -0.52
CA ILE A 15 -15.84 8.39 0.21
C ILE A 15 -14.77 9.27 -0.45
N ILE A 16 -13.66 8.69 -0.83
CA ILE A 16 -12.57 9.43 -1.49
C ILE A 16 -13.04 10.01 -2.82
N ASN A 17 -13.77 9.23 -3.62
CA ASN A 17 -14.26 9.69 -4.91
C ASN A 17 -15.25 10.86 -4.76
N GLU A 18 -16.10 10.82 -3.75
CA GLU A 18 -17.00 11.93 -3.44
C GLU A 18 -16.22 13.21 -3.08
N HIS A 19 -15.19 13.08 -2.26
CA HIS A 19 -14.36 14.23 -1.89
C HIS A 19 -13.58 14.80 -3.07
N LYS A 20 -13.11 13.96 -3.96
CA LYS A 20 -12.44 14.41 -5.18
C LYS A 20 -13.36 15.27 -6.05
N LYS A 21 -14.61 14.85 -6.19
CA LYS A 21 -15.60 15.60 -6.98
C LYS A 21 -15.90 16.96 -6.38
N VAL A 22 -16.12 17.00 -5.06
CA VAL A 22 -16.55 18.22 -4.37
C VAL A 22 -15.42 19.24 -4.26
N ASN A 23 -14.21 18.78 -3.95
CA ASN A 23 -13.09 19.65 -3.64
C ASN A 23 -12.06 19.79 -4.76
N ASN A 24 -12.27 19.11 -5.86
CA ASN A 24 -11.32 19.07 -6.98
C ASN A 24 -9.88 18.74 -6.51
N ARG A 25 -9.77 17.79 -5.58
CA ARG A 25 -8.49 17.35 -5.03
C ARG A 25 -8.11 16.00 -5.58
N ASP A 26 -6.81 15.81 -5.79
CA ASP A 26 -6.26 14.50 -6.08
C ASP A 26 -5.89 13.85 -4.75
N ILE A 27 -6.67 12.86 -4.35
CA ILE A 27 -6.46 12.11 -3.10
C ILE A 27 -5.97 10.73 -3.44
N ARG A 28 -4.89 10.32 -2.79
CA ARG A 28 -4.27 9.04 -3.02
C ARG A 28 -4.31 8.22 -1.73
N LEU A 29 -4.95 7.04 -1.80
CA LEU A 29 -5.03 6.14 -0.65
C LEU A 29 -3.83 5.20 -0.64
N ILE A 30 -3.13 5.14 0.48
CA ILE A 30 -2.09 4.15 0.72
C ILE A 30 -2.65 3.13 1.70
N VAL A 31 -2.75 1.87 1.27
CA VAL A 31 -3.21 0.80 2.14
C VAL A 31 -2.01 0.25 2.92
N VAL A 32 -2.09 0.28 4.25
CA VAL A 32 -1.03 -0.27 5.10
C VAL A 32 -1.19 -1.78 5.13
N SER A 33 -0.21 -2.48 4.60
CA SER A 33 -0.24 -3.93 4.42
C SER A 33 0.72 -4.70 5.32
N LYS A 34 1.34 -4.02 6.28
CA LYS A 34 2.23 -4.69 7.25
C LYS A 34 1.52 -5.83 7.96
N THR A 35 2.22 -6.92 8.18
CA THR A 35 1.71 -8.13 8.87
C THR A 35 0.52 -8.80 8.17
N GLN A 36 0.11 -8.33 7.00
CA GLN A 36 -0.98 -8.93 6.23
C GLN A 36 -0.44 -9.92 5.21
N ASP A 37 -1.25 -10.93 4.90
CA ASP A 37 -0.90 -11.92 3.89
C ASP A 37 -0.86 -11.25 2.51
N TYR A 38 0.10 -11.66 1.68
CA TYR A 38 0.25 -11.11 0.34
C TYR A 38 -0.98 -11.35 -0.55
N THR A 39 -1.80 -12.37 -0.24
CA THR A 39 -3.03 -12.63 -0.99
C THR A 39 -4.02 -11.48 -0.88
N LYS A 40 -4.08 -10.80 0.27
CA LYS A 40 -4.92 -9.63 0.46
C LYS A 40 -4.47 -8.47 -0.43
N ILE A 41 -3.18 -8.31 -0.57
CA ILE A 41 -2.61 -7.28 -1.45
C ILE A 41 -3.00 -7.55 -2.89
N ILE A 42 -2.88 -8.79 -3.34
CA ILE A 42 -3.26 -9.19 -4.69
C ILE A 42 -4.75 -8.94 -4.95
N GLU A 43 -5.61 -9.28 -3.99
CA GLU A 43 -7.04 -9.05 -4.13
C GLU A 43 -7.39 -7.57 -4.23
N LEU A 44 -6.77 -6.72 -3.41
CA LEU A 44 -6.99 -5.28 -3.47
C LEU A 44 -6.43 -4.67 -4.76
N GLU A 45 -5.30 -5.16 -5.24
CA GLU A 45 -4.72 -4.70 -6.50
C GLU A 45 -5.68 -4.99 -7.67
N LYS A 46 -6.34 -6.14 -7.68
CA LYS A 46 -7.33 -6.47 -8.69
C LYS A 46 -8.53 -5.52 -8.69
N LEU A 47 -8.80 -4.88 -7.55
CA LEU A 47 -9.85 -3.88 -7.44
C LEU A 47 -9.37 -2.47 -7.81
N GLY A 48 -8.10 -2.33 -8.17
CA GLY A 48 -7.53 -1.06 -8.61
C GLY A 48 -6.59 -0.38 -7.63
N GLN A 49 -6.36 -0.97 -6.47
CA GLN A 49 -5.44 -0.37 -5.50
C GLN A 49 -4.00 -0.56 -5.95
N ARG A 50 -3.24 0.52 -5.97
CA ARG A 50 -1.86 0.49 -6.44
C ARG A 50 -0.85 0.81 -5.37
N ASP A 51 -1.21 1.61 -4.36
CA ASP A 51 -0.31 2.11 -3.34
C ASP A 51 -0.45 1.29 -2.07
N PHE A 52 0.66 0.68 -1.64
CA PHE A 52 0.70 -0.12 -0.41
C PHE A 52 1.85 0.34 0.47
N GLY A 53 1.59 0.41 1.77
CA GLY A 53 2.58 0.87 2.75
C GLY A 53 3.06 -0.27 3.63
N GLU A 54 4.39 -0.42 3.72
CA GLU A 54 5.04 -1.42 4.55
C GLU A 54 6.03 -0.74 5.48
N ASN A 55 6.19 -1.28 6.68
CA ASN A 55 7.14 -0.73 7.64
C ASN A 55 8.14 -1.76 8.18
N TYR A 56 8.14 -2.97 7.65
CA TYR A 56 9.12 -4.01 7.97
C TYR A 56 9.82 -4.43 6.68
N LEU A 57 11.10 -4.08 6.58
CA LEU A 57 11.85 -4.23 5.34
C LEU A 57 11.89 -5.68 4.83
N ASP A 58 12.23 -6.63 5.70
CA ASP A 58 12.39 -8.03 5.28
C ASP A 58 11.05 -8.64 4.86
N GLU A 59 9.99 -8.38 5.62
CA GLU A 59 8.64 -8.81 5.27
C GLU A 59 8.21 -8.22 3.93
N ALA A 60 8.45 -6.92 3.72
CA ALA A 60 8.08 -6.22 2.50
C ALA A 60 8.81 -6.79 1.29
N ARG A 61 10.10 -7.06 1.42
CA ARG A 61 10.89 -7.62 0.31
C ARG A 61 10.34 -8.96 -0.15
N GLU A 62 9.95 -9.82 0.79
CA GLU A 62 9.34 -11.10 0.44
C GLU A 62 8.03 -10.91 -0.32
N LYS A 63 7.18 -9.99 0.14
CA LYS A 63 5.92 -9.68 -0.54
C LYS A 63 6.16 -9.13 -1.94
N ILE A 64 7.08 -8.21 -2.09
CA ILE A 64 7.42 -7.61 -3.39
C ILE A 64 7.85 -8.69 -4.37
N ILE A 65 8.71 -9.61 -3.94
CA ILE A 65 9.19 -10.71 -4.77
C ILE A 65 8.07 -11.69 -5.12
N GLN A 66 7.28 -12.08 -4.14
CA GLN A 66 6.20 -13.04 -4.33
C GLN A 66 5.10 -12.52 -5.25
N ILE A 67 4.72 -11.26 -5.06
CA ILE A 67 3.66 -10.65 -5.85
C ILE A 67 4.17 -10.30 -7.25
N ASN A 68 5.38 -9.77 -7.34
CA ASN A 68 6.07 -9.44 -8.60
C ASN A 68 5.15 -8.72 -9.60
N ASN A 69 4.52 -7.64 -9.13
CA ASN A 69 3.61 -6.86 -9.95
C ASN A 69 4.16 -5.42 -10.11
N PRO A 70 4.62 -5.04 -11.32
CA PRO A 70 5.19 -3.70 -11.53
C PRO A 70 4.17 -2.57 -11.42
N ASN A 71 2.87 -2.88 -11.39
CA ASN A 71 1.84 -1.86 -11.23
C ASN A 71 1.66 -1.41 -9.79
N ILE A 72 2.19 -2.17 -8.82
CA ILE A 72 2.10 -1.80 -7.41
C ILE A 72 3.18 -0.76 -7.10
N VAL A 73 2.76 0.29 -6.39
CA VAL A 73 3.66 1.33 -5.90
C VAL A 73 3.88 1.07 -4.41
N TRP A 74 5.11 0.73 -4.06
CA TRP A 74 5.45 0.39 -2.69
C TRP A 74 5.96 1.61 -1.94
N HIS A 75 5.38 1.87 -0.78
CA HIS A 75 5.76 2.96 0.12
C HIS A 75 6.38 2.39 1.39
N TYR A 76 7.54 2.89 1.75
CA TYR A 76 8.14 2.55 3.03
C TYR A 76 7.69 3.57 4.07
N ILE A 77 7.02 3.11 5.12
CA ILE A 77 6.46 3.97 6.15
C ILE A 77 7.02 3.65 7.54
N GLY A 78 8.08 2.88 7.61
CA GLY A 78 8.69 2.48 8.87
C GLY A 78 9.87 3.34 9.27
N SER A 79 10.52 2.94 10.34
CA SER A 79 11.73 3.61 10.83
C SER A 79 12.89 3.39 9.87
N ILE A 80 13.68 4.43 9.66
CA ILE A 80 14.82 4.38 8.75
C ILE A 80 16.11 4.28 9.56
N GLN A 81 16.80 3.15 9.40
CA GLN A 81 18.14 2.98 9.91
C GLN A 81 19.13 3.28 8.78
N SER A 82 20.18 4.04 9.07
CA SER A 82 21.11 4.48 8.03
C SER A 82 21.75 3.33 7.25
N ASN A 83 22.03 2.22 7.91
CA ASN A 83 22.59 1.04 7.25
C ASN A 83 21.58 0.28 6.37
N LYS A 84 20.30 0.68 6.37
CA LYS A 84 19.26 0.06 5.58
C LYS A 84 18.74 0.93 4.43
N ILE A 85 19.22 2.16 4.34
CA ILE A 85 18.73 3.11 3.34
C ILE A 85 18.88 2.57 1.91
N LYS A 86 20.00 1.94 1.61
CA LYS A 86 20.22 1.38 0.28
C LYS A 86 19.19 0.33 -0.07
N LYS A 87 18.93 -0.63 0.83
CA LYS A 87 17.94 -1.67 0.60
C LYS A 87 16.52 -1.11 0.49
N ILE A 88 16.21 -0.11 1.31
CA ILE A 88 14.92 0.56 1.25
C ILE A 88 14.74 1.23 -0.11
N SER A 89 15.73 2.00 -0.57
CA SER A 89 15.64 2.70 -1.84
C SER A 89 15.60 1.77 -3.06
N GLU A 90 16.15 0.59 -2.96
CA GLU A 90 16.11 -0.39 -4.05
C GLU A 90 14.74 -1.06 -4.20
N ASN A 91 13.95 -1.10 -3.13
CA ASN A 91 12.70 -1.86 -3.10
C ASN A 91 11.43 -0.99 -3.07
N PHE A 92 11.56 0.28 -2.73
CA PHE A 92 10.40 1.16 -2.56
C PHE A 92 10.47 2.38 -3.47
N SER A 93 9.31 2.80 -3.97
CA SER A 93 9.21 4.00 -4.79
C SER A 93 9.10 5.27 -3.94
N TRP A 94 8.56 5.15 -2.73
CA TRP A 94 8.37 6.26 -1.82
C TRP A 94 8.87 5.90 -0.43
N ILE A 95 9.51 6.86 0.21
CA ILE A 95 9.97 6.73 1.61
C ILE A 95 9.37 7.90 2.38
N HIS A 96 8.64 7.58 3.44
CA HIS A 96 8.01 8.58 4.31
C HIS A 96 8.79 8.66 5.62
N THR A 97 9.16 9.85 6.02
CA THR A 97 9.90 10.08 7.26
C THR A 97 9.03 10.67 8.34
#